data_175b7eedf151c3c5f80db91bfb7cfb4b
#
_entry.id   175b7eedf151c3c5f80db91bfb7cfb4b
#
_cell.length_a   1.000
_cell.length_b   1.000
_cell.length_c   1.000
_cell.angle_alpha   90.00
_cell.angle_beta   90.00
_cell.angle_gamma   90.00
#
_symmetry.space_group_name_H-M   'P 1'
#
loop_
_entity.id
_entity.type
_entity.pdbx_description
1 polymer ?
#
loop_
_entity_poly.entity_id
_entity_poly.type
_entity_poly.pdbx_seq_one_letter_code
_entity_poly.pdbx_strand_id
1 'polypeptide(L)'
;MGRLGTASTADVRFSLTDGRLPMPQWEWEALGISVRNTLFGDSGQAAVRWKITVQNTDAEPRSLTLLMAIRPFAINQNLAPICAIRAHRGRQLWVNDVPFMAAETAAAETGAALLLESMAAVLRGRVPITKRVSAATAADGVAVWAYPIDLESGQSTAFHFAFPGAPGENFPVADVPVDERMQETAQLWQEATGVVNIALPDKSVEAGVTASLGYLLLALDPDGPHPGPLAHDAIWVRDAAYTGLALLQFGHFESVRATVAATLASQEPDGRVPPIRGENVPWHNDEWDSQGQAIFLASAYYRFTGDETQLREWYPQLRTAANFLSELRASTVATTGAARGLLPPSKSAEDLGPPEWHHYWD
;
A
#
# COMPACT_ATOMS: atom_id res chain seq x y z
N MET A 1 -19.34 -27.71 -23.43
CA MET A 1 -19.37 -26.31 -22.99
C MET A 1 -18.63 -26.29 -21.65
N GLY A 2 -17.49 -25.62 -21.56
CA GLY A 2 -16.70 -25.55 -20.31
C GLY A 2 -17.48 -24.79 -19.23
N ARG A 3 -17.29 -25.18 -17.96
CA ARG A 3 -17.81 -24.44 -16.81
C ARG A 3 -16.77 -23.40 -16.40
N LEU A 4 -17.22 -22.17 -16.11
CA LEU A 4 -16.35 -21.12 -15.56
C LEU A 4 -16.42 -21.19 -14.03
N GLY A 5 -15.29 -21.47 -13.38
CA GLY A 5 -15.11 -21.27 -11.94
C GLY A 5 -14.58 -19.87 -11.68
N THR A 6 -15.23 -19.13 -10.83
CA THR A 6 -14.79 -17.80 -10.41
C THR A 6 -14.82 -17.71 -8.90
N ALA A 7 -13.86 -16.97 -8.32
CA ALA A 7 -13.95 -16.59 -6.92
C ALA A 7 -15.18 -15.70 -6.71
N SER A 8 -16.04 -16.06 -5.75
CA SER A 8 -17.03 -15.14 -5.20
C SER A 8 -16.51 -14.58 -3.87
N THR A 9 -16.97 -13.39 -3.50
CA THR A 9 -16.53 -12.77 -2.23
C THR A 9 -16.93 -13.60 -1.00
N ALA A 10 -17.93 -14.46 -1.11
CA ALA A 10 -18.38 -15.35 -0.03
C ALA A 10 -17.47 -16.58 0.14
N ASP A 11 -16.76 -16.99 -0.91
CA ASP A 11 -15.97 -18.23 -0.94
C ASP A 11 -14.46 -17.98 -0.83
N VAL A 12 -14.05 -16.70 -0.83
CA VAL A 12 -12.63 -16.33 -0.73
C VAL A 12 -12.22 -16.22 0.73
N ARG A 13 -11.19 -16.96 1.08
CA ARG A 13 -10.53 -16.85 2.39
C ARG A 13 -9.30 -15.98 2.26
N PHE A 14 -9.22 -14.92 3.05
CA PHE A 14 -8.07 -14.03 3.11
C PHE A 14 -7.23 -14.33 4.34
N SER A 15 -5.92 -14.29 4.19
CA SER A 15 -4.96 -14.48 5.27
C SER A 15 -3.67 -13.71 4.98
N LEU A 16 -2.78 -13.69 5.94
CA LEU A 16 -1.39 -13.28 5.76
C LEU A 16 -0.48 -14.50 5.84
N THR A 17 0.69 -14.45 5.24
CA THR A 17 1.72 -15.49 5.37
C THR A 17 2.05 -15.65 6.87
N ASP A 18 2.12 -16.89 7.35
CA ASP A 18 2.27 -17.23 8.77
C ASP A 18 1.23 -16.56 9.69
N GLY A 19 0.08 -16.15 9.14
CA GLY A 19 -1.00 -15.48 9.84
C GLY A 19 -0.71 -14.04 10.30
N ARG A 20 0.47 -13.47 9.99
CA ARG A 20 0.92 -12.18 10.54
C ARG A 20 1.85 -11.35 9.65
N LEU A 21 2.57 -11.96 8.71
CA LEU A 21 3.50 -11.23 7.85
C LEU A 21 2.74 -10.45 6.77
N PRO A 22 3.16 -9.22 6.39
CA PRO A 22 2.46 -8.39 5.41
C PRO A 22 2.68 -8.88 3.97
N MET A 23 2.45 -10.16 3.78
CA MET A 23 2.47 -10.89 2.51
C MET A 23 1.08 -11.50 2.33
N PRO A 24 0.13 -10.77 1.73
CA PRO A 24 -1.26 -11.19 1.66
C PRO A 24 -1.43 -12.46 0.83
N GLN A 25 -2.32 -13.30 1.32
CA GLN A 25 -2.77 -14.52 0.67
C GLN A 25 -4.28 -14.53 0.53
N TRP A 26 -4.78 -15.09 -0.56
CA TRP A 26 -6.19 -15.42 -0.70
C TRP A 26 -6.36 -16.73 -1.43
N GLU A 27 -7.34 -17.48 -1.00
CA GLU A 27 -7.61 -18.83 -1.47
C GLU A 27 -9.11 -19.00 -1.72
N TRP A 28 -9.44 -19.72 -2.77
CA TRP A 28 -10.81 -20.10 -3.08
C TRP A 28 -10.85 -21.45 -3.77
N GLU A 29 -12.01 -22.12 -3.69
CA GLU A 29 -12.24 -23.42 -4.32
C GLU A 29 -13.45 -23.35 -5.24
N ALA A 30 -13.35 -23.95 -6.41
CA ALA A 30 -14.45 -24.12 -7.33
C ALA A 30 -14.21 -25.34 -8.24
N LEU A 31 -15.27 -26.10 -8.48
CA LEU A 31 -15.26 -27.22 -9.45
C LEU A 31 -14.16 -28.28 -9.17
N GLY A 32 -13.83 -28.54 -7.90
CA GLY A 32 -12.76 -29.48 -7.52
C GLY A 32 -11.35 -28.93 -7.75
N ILE A 33 -11.20 -27.63 -7.86
CA ILE A 33 -9.91 -26.94 -7.98
C ILE A 33 -9.76 -25.92 -6.85
N SER A 34 -8.66 -25.99 -6.13
CA SER A 34 -8.21 -24.93 -5.21
C SER A 34 -7.25 -23.99 -5.92
N VAL A 35 -7.44 -22.69 -5.72
CA VAL A 35 -6.55 -21.64 -6.23
C VAL A 35 -6.07 -20.79 -5.06
N ARG A 36 -4.77 -20.86 -4.79
CA ARG A 36 -4.12 -20.05 -3.76
C ARG A 36 -3.25 -18.99 -4.40
N ASN A 37 -3.37 -17.78 -3.88
CA ASN A 37 -2.60 -16.62 -4.32
C ASN A 37 -1.74 -16.13 -3.17
N THR A 38 -0.49 -15.75 -3.46
CA THR A 38 0.41 -15.07 -2.51
C THR A 38 1.05 -13.89 -3.22
N LEU A 39 0.94 -12.71 -2.61
CA LEU A 39 1.54 -11.48 -3.10
C LEU A 39 2.61 -11.02 -2.11
N PHE A 40 3.77 -10.57 -2.61
CA PHE A 40 4.85 -10.08 -1.75
C PHE A 40 5.76 -9.09 -2.50
N GLY A 41 6.38 -8.18 -1.76
CA GLY A 41 7.48 -7.33 -2.25
C GLY A 41 8.74 -8.16 -2.48
N ASP A 42 9.50 -7.85 -3.51
CA ASP A 42 10.77 -8.53 -3.78
C ASP A 42 11.88 -7.90 -2.94
N SER A 43 12.53 -8.68 -2.10
CA SER A 43 13.63 -8.23 -1.23
C SER A 43 14.92 -7.84 -1.98
N GLY A 44 15.08 -8.27 -3.22
CA GLY A 44 16.29 -8.05 -4.02
C GLY A 44 16.17 -6.96 -5.08
N GLN A 45 14.97 -6.50 -5.39
CA GLN A 45 14.73 -5.47 -6.40
C GLN A 45 13.38 -4.76 -6.17
N ALA A 46 13.23 -3.53 -6.70
CA ALA A 46 11.96 -2.80 -6.63
C ALA A 46 10.90 -3.49 -7.50
N ALA A 47 10.22 -4.48 -6.93
CA ALA A 47 9.22 -5.28 -7.63
C ALA A 47 8.19 -5.86 -6.66
N VAL A 48 7.02 -6.18 -7.19
CA VAL A 48 6.01 -7.00 -6.52
C VAL A 48 5.93 -8.34 -7.23
N ARG A 49 5.92 -9.43 -6.46
CA ARG A 49 5.80 -10.80 -6.95
C ARG A 49 4.41 -11.36 -6.60
N TRP A 50 3.84 -12.08 -7.54
CA TRP A 50 2.58 -12.78 -7.36
C TRP A 50 2.74 -14.25 -7.75
N LYS A 51 2.51 -15.14 -6.79
CA LYS A 51 2.46 -16.59 -6.99
C LYS A 51 1.02 -17.05 -6.98
N ILE A 52 0.61 -17.78 -8.03
CA ILE A 52 -0.69 -18.45 -8.10
C ILE A 52 -0.42 -19.95 -8.09
N THR A 53 -0.93 -20.67 -7.10
CA THR A 53 -0.90 -22.13 -7.05
C THR A 53 -2.28 -22.68 -7.35
N VAL A 54 -2.36 -23.59 -8.34
CA VAL A 54 -3.60 -24.27 -8.75
C VAL A 54 -3.45 -25.75 -8.39
N GLN A 55 -4.38 -26.29 -7.62
CA GLN A 55 -4.37 -27.68 -7.18
C GLN A 55 -5.68 -28.39 -7.56
N ASN A 56 -5.57 -29.60 -8.07
CA ASN A 56 -6.70 -30.49 -8.23
C ASN A 56 -7.05 -31.14 -6.89
N THR A 57 -8.20 -30.77 -6.32
CA THR A 57 -8.71 -31.35 -5.06
C THR A 57 -9.71 -32.47 -5.28
N ASP A 58 -9.98 -32.81 -6.56
CA ASP A 58 -10.87 -33.90 -6.95
C ASP A 58 -10.14 -35.25 -6.99
N ALA A 59 -10.90 -36.31 -6.95
CA ALA A 59 -10.37 -37.68 -7.08
C ALA A 59 -9.96 -38.04 -8.54
N GLU A 60 -10.50 -37.32 -9.52
CA GLU A 60 -10.29 -37.56 -10.94
C GLU A 60 -9.34 -36.53 -11.56
N PRO A 61 -8.57 -36.89 -12.60
CA PRO A 61 -7.76 -35.93 -13.36
C PRO A 61 -8.60 -34.79 -13.91
N ARG A 62 -8.02 -33.57 -13.93
CA ARG A 62 -8.68 -32.35 -14.41
C ARG A 62 -7.85 -31.65 -15.48
N SER A 63 -8.50 -31.36 -16.61
CA SER A 63 -7.98 -30.45 -17.63
C SER A 63 -8.75 -29.13 -17.53
N LEU A 64 -8.03 -28.02 -17.34
CA LEU A 64 -8.61 -26.67 -17.18
C LEU A 64 -7.74 -25.61 -17.85
N THR A 65 -8.25 -24.40 -17.91
CA THR A 65 -7.46 -23.24 -18.33
C THR A 65 -7.57 -22.17 -17.28
N LEU A 66 -6.45 -21.75 -16.70
CA LEU A 66 -6.38 -20.56 -15.87
C LEU A 66 -6.42 -19.33 -16.79
N LEU A 67 -7.44 -18.50 -16.63
CA LEU A 67 -7.56 -17.22 -17.30
C LEU A 67 -7.20 -16.11 -16.33
N MET A 68 -6.14 -15.37 -16.64
CA MET A 68 -5.75 -14.17 -15.92
C MET A 68 -6.19 -12.94 -16.72
N ALA A 69 -6.94 -12.05 -16.10
CA ALA A 69 -7.42 -10.82 -16.73
C ALA A 69 -6.89 -9.58 -15.98
N ILE A 70 -6.36 -8.64 -16.73
CA ILE A 70 -5.97 -7.32 -16.26
C ILE A 70 -6.96 -6.33 -16.83
N ARG A 71 -7.59 -5.56 -15.96
CA ARG A 71 -8.67 -4.63 -16.30
C ARG A 71 -8.53 -3.31 -15.55
N PRO A 72 -9.12 -2.22 -16.03
CA PRO A 72 -9.19 -0.97 -15.29
C PRO A 72 -9.85 -1.17 -13.92
N PHE A 73 -9.34 -0.47 -12.93
CA PHE A 73 -9.87 -0.47 -11.57
C PHE A 73 -9.86 0.95 -11.02
N ALA A 74 -10.88 1.31 -10.25
CA ALA A 74 -10.97 2.60 -9.58
C ALA A 74 -10.71 2.44 -8.09
N ILE A 75 -9.78 3.23 -7.56
CA ILE A 75 -9.54 3.38 -6.13
C ILE A 75 -9.82 4.84 -5.78
N ASN A 76 -10.65 5.08 -4.77
CA ASN A 76 -11.00 6.43 -4.30
C ASN A 76 -11.40 7.38 -5.44
N GLN A 77 -12.26 6.92 -6.34
CA GLN A 77 -12.72 7.66 -7.53
C GLN A 77 -11.64 7.93 -8.58
N ASN A 78 -10.39 7.59 -8.33
CA ASN A 78 -9.32 7.65 -9.32
C ASN A 78 -9.37 6.39 -10.19
N LEU A 79 -9.82 6.56 -11.43
CA LEU A 79 -9.78 5.49 -12.42
C LEU A 79 -8.37 5.40 -12.98
N ALA A 80 -7.76 4.21 -12.91
CA ALA A 80 -6.54 3.91 -13.66
C ALA A 80 -6.93 3.44 -15.07
N PRO A 81 -6.95 4.33 -16.08
CA PRO A 81 -7.41 3.98 -17.41
C PRO A 81 -6.39 3.08 -18.11
N ILE A 82 -6.87 2.09 -18.85
CA ILE A 82 -6.06 1.26 -19.73
C ILE A 82 -6.40 1.59 -21.18
N CYS A 83 -5.58 2.46 -21.78
CA CYS A 83 -5.79 2.95 -23.15
C CYS A 83 -4.98 2.17 -24.18
N ALA A 84 -3.87 1.56 -23.80
CA ALA A 84 -3.01 0.76 -24.68
C ALA A 84 -2.54 -0.52 -23.99
N ILE A 85 -2.55 -1.62 -24.74
CA ILE A 85 -2.08 -2.94 -24.30
C ILE A 85 -1.18 -3.52 -25.36
N ARG A 86 -0.01 -4.02 -24.95
CA ARG A 86 0.91 -4.75 -25.79
C ARG A 86 1.48 -5.95 -25.05
N ALA A 87 1.36 -7.14 -25.63
CA ALA A 87 1.97 -8.35 -25.10
C ALA A 87 3.13 -8.82 -25.98
N HIS A 88 4.19 -9.37 -25.39
CA HIS A 88 5.31 -9.95 -26.10
C HIS A 88 5.59 -11.38 -25.63
N ARG A 89 5.55 -12.32 -26.57
CA ARG A 89 5.87 -13.75 -26.38
C ARG A 89 5.15 -14.43 -25.21
N GLY A 90 3.97 -13.93 -24.82
CA GLY A 90 3.23 -14.44 -23.65
C GLY A 90 3.93 -14.28 -22.30
N ARG A 91 5.01 -13.51 -22.22
CA ARG A 91 5.81 -13.33 -21.00
C ARG A 91 5.85 -11.90 -20.48
N GLN A 92 5.61 -10.93 -21.32
CA GLN A 92 5.72 -9.50 -20.96
C GLN A 92 4.48 -8.76 -21.42
N LEU A 93 4.00 -7.88 -20.58
CA LEU A 93 2.84 -7.02 -20.81
C LEU A 93 3.20 -5.56 -20.54
N TRP A 94 2.86 -4.70 -21.48
CA TRP A 94 2.87 -3.25 -21.32
C TRP A 94 1.44 -2.75 -21.25
N VAL A 95 1.23 -1.81 -20.34
CA VAL A 95 -0.02 -1.05 -20.20
C VAL A 95 0.31 0.42 -20.37
N ASN A 96 -0.39 1.11 -21.25
CA ASN A 96 -0.12 2.52 -21.59
C ASN A 96 1.36 2.78 -21.94
N ASP A 97 1.94 1.84 -22.70
CA ASP A 97 3.35 1.84 -23.17
C ASP A 97 4.43 1.73 -22.08
N VAL A 98 4.06 1.55 -20.81
CA VAL A 98 5.00 1.25 -19.73
C VAL A 98 5.03 -0.25 -19.42
N PRO A 99 6.19 -0.83 -18.99
CA PRO A 99 6.27 -2.19 -18.48
C PRO A 99 5.28 -2.35 -17.31
N PHE A 100 4.47 -3.40 -17.36
CA PHE A 100 3.45 -3.64 -16.34
C PHE A 100 3.63 -4.97 -15.64
N MET A 101 3.85 -6.06 -16.39
CA MET A 101 3.94 -7.40 -15.82
C MET A 101 4.87 -8.28 -16.64
N ALA A 102 5.71 -9.05 -15.95
CA ALA A 102 6.46 -10.17 -16.51
C ALA A 102 5.92 -11.51 -15.96
N ALA A 103 5.87 -12.55 -16.78
CA ALA A 103 5.50 -13.90 -16.38
C ALA A 103 6.69 -14.85 -16.56
N GLU A 104 6.96 -15.71 -15.58
CA GLU A 104 7.99 -16.74 -15.67
C GLU A 104 7.60 -17.82 -16.68
N THR A 105 6.34 -18.26 -16.65
CA THR A 105 5.77 -19.17 -17.62
C THR A 105 5.06 -18.38 -18.73
N ALA A 106 5.37 -18.69 -19.99
CA ALA A 106 4.68 -18.06 -21.11
C ALA A 106 3.20 -18.50 -21.14
N ALA A 107 2.30 -17.55 -21.31
CA ALA A 107 0.92 -17.87 -21.62
C ALA A 107 0.83 -18.55 -23.00
N ALA A 108 0.01 -19.59 -23.10
CA ALA A 108 -0.25 -20.29 -24.38
C ALA A 108 -0.98 -19.36 -25.37
N GLU A 109 -1.90 -18.56 -24.85
CA GLU A 109 -2.64 -17.57 -25.63
C GLU A 109 -2.69 -16.24 -24.88
N THR A 110 -2.61 -15.15 -25.62
CA THR A 110 -2.77 -13.78 -25.11
C THR A 110 -3.73 -13.01 -26.00
N GLY A 111 -4.62 -12.25 -25.40
CA GLY A 111 -5.55 -11.37 -26.12
C GLY A 111 -5.83 -10.09 -25.37
N ALA A 112 -6.30 -9.10 -26.11
CA ALA A 112 -6.74 -7.84 -25.56
C ALA A 112 -7.98 -7.36 -26.28
N ALA A 113 -8.88 -6.70 -25.56
CA ALA A 113 -10.09 -6.09 -26.12
C ALA A 113 -10.63 -5.02 -25.15
N LEU A 114 -11.68 -4.31 -25.53
CA LEU A 114 -12.44 -3.47 -24.63
C LEU A 114 -13.20 -4.33 -23.59
N LEU A 115 -13.51 -3.75 -22.43
CA LEU A 115 -14.03 -4.46 -21.27
C LEU A 115 -15.25 -5.35 -21.60
N LEU A 116 -16.25 -4.82 -22.31
CA LEU A 116 -17.45 -5.57 -22.65
C LEU A 116 -17.18 -6.76 -23.59
N GLU A 117 -16.31 -6.57 -24.57
CA GLU A 117 -15.92 -7.65 -25.51
C GLU A 117 -15.09 -8.72 -24.79
N SER A 118 -14.16 -8.30 -23.93
CA SER A 118 -13.34 -9.19 -23.12
C SER A 118 -14.18 -10.02 -22.16
N MET A 119 -15.11 -9.40 -21.45
CA MET A 119 -16.03 -10.09 -20.53
C MET A 119 -16.85 -11.15 -21.26
N ALA A 120 -17.39 -10.83 -22.43
CA ALA A 120 -18.14 -11.79 -23.24
C ALA A 120 -17.28 -12.99 -23.73
N ALA A 121 -16.01 -12.76 -24.03
CA ALA A 121 -15.08 -13.80 -24.41
C ALA A 121 -14.71 -14.71 -23.21
N VAL A 122 -14.32 -14.08 -22.08
CA VAL A 122 -13.94 -14.79 -20.84
C VAL A 122 -15.09 -15.63 -20.30
N LEU A 123 -16.32 -15.10 -20.27
CA LEU A 123 -17.52 -15.87 -19.86
C LEU A 123 -17.79 -17.09 -20.75
N ARG A 124 -17.29 -17.09 -21.97
CA ARG A 124 -17.34 -18.26 -22.89
C ARG A 124 -16.10 -19.14 -22.79
N GLY A 125 -15.19 -18.89 -21.85
CA GLY A 125 -13.93 -19.61 -21.70
C GLY A 125 -12.96 -19.38 -22.87
N ARG A 126 -12.97 -18.20 -23.47
CA ARG A 126 -12.13 -17.86 -24.64
C ARG A 126 -11.28 -16.63 -24.33
N VAL A 127 -10.10 -16.60 -24.96
CA VAL A 127 -9.26 -15.41 -25.01
C VAL A 127 -9.81 -14.43 -26.06
N PRO A 128 -9.83 -13.12 -25.84
CA PRO A 128 -10.19 -12.15 -26.87
C PRO A 128 -9.28 -12.27 -28.11
N ILE A 129 -9.87 -12.06 -29.30
CA ILE A 129 -9.22 -12.36 -30.58
C ILE A 129 -8.14 -11.35 -30.95
N THR A 130 -8.20 -10.12 -30.45
CA THR A 130 -7.23 -9.06 -30.76
C THR A 130 -6.00 -9.17 -29.87
N LYS A 131 -4.82 -9.05 -30.47
CA LYS A 131 -3.52 -9.11 -29.76
C LYS A 131 -3.04 -7.73 -29.27
N ARG A 132 -3.71 -6.67 -29.66
CA ARG A 132 -3.34 -5.28 -29.34
C ARG A 132 -4.59 -4.42 -29.25
N VAL A 133 -4.71 -3.66 -28.19
CA VAL A 133 -5.65 -2.56 -28.05
C VAL A 133 -4.87 -1.27 -28.04
N SER A 134 -5.24 -0.35 -28.93
CA SER A 134 -4.78 1.03 -28.88
C SER A 134 -6.00 1.88 -29.15
N ALA A 135 -6.55 2.47 -28.10
CA ALA A 135 -7.73 3.34 -28.21
C ALA A 135 -7.45 4.63 -27.44
N ALA A 136 -7.17 5.68 -28.17
CA ALA A 136 -6.94 7.01 -27.61
C ALA A 136 -8.16 7.59 -26.85
N THR A 137 -9.34 6.98 -26.98
CA THR A 137 -10.59 7.43 -26.37
C THR A 137 -11.26 6.43 -25.44
N ALA A 138 -10.81 5.17 -25.39
CA ALA A 138 -11.37 4.14 -24.51
C ALA A 138 -10.42 3.91 -23.34
N ALA A 139 -10.92 4.12 -22.13
CA ALA A 139 -10.16 3.92 -20.88
C ALA A 139 -10.35 2.51 -20.28
N ASP A 140 -10.96 1.59 -21.05
CA ASP A 140 -11.48 0.31 -20.59
C ASP A 140 -10.83 -0.91 -21.27
N GLY A 141 -9.57 -0.80 -21.69
CA GLY A 141 -8.79 -1.91 -22.22
C GLY A 141 -8.63 -3.04 -21.19
N VAL A 142 -8.73 -4.29 -21.66
CA VAL A 142 -8.52 -5.50 -20.85
C VAL A 142 -7.54 -6.41 -21.57
N ALA A 143 -6.53 -6.94 -20.85
CA ALA A 143 -5.69 -8.03 -21.32
C ALA A 143 -6.15 -9.34 -20.70
N VAL A 144 -6.14 -10.43 -21.48
CA VAL A 144 -6.43 -11.78 -20.99
C VAL A 144 -5.32 -12.73 -21.43
N TRP A 145 -4.78 -13.46 -20.48
CA TRP A 145 -3.76 -14.47 -20.69
C TRP A 145 -4.29 -15.84 -20.27
N ALA A 146 -4.04 -16.88 -21.06
CA ALA A 146 -4.55 -18.22 -20.84
C ALA A 146 -3.40 -19.22 -20.63
N TYR A 147 -3.56 -20.05 -19.62
CA TYR A 147 -2.64 -21.12 -19.23
C TYR A 147 -3.41 -22.44 -19.17
N PRO A 148 -3.32 -23.31 -20.20
CA PRO A 148 -3.84 -24.67 -20.13
C PRO A 148 -3.10 -25.47 -19.07
N ILE A 149 -3.82 -26.27 -18.30
CA ILE A 149 -3.30 -27.03 -17.15
C ILE A 149 -3.96 -28.41 -17.16
N ASP A 150 -3.14 -29.45 -17.06
CA ASP A 150 -3.59 -30.80 -16.78
C ASP A 150 -3.03 -31.25 -15.44
N LEU A 151 -3.89 -31.68 -14.53
CA LEU A 151 -3.53 -32.08 -13.17
C LEU A 151 -4.14 -33.44 -12.83
N GLU A 152 -3.31 -34.38 -12.40
CA GLU A 152 -3.75 -35.58 -11.73
C GLU A 152 -4.39 -35.25 -10.37
N SER A 153 -5.10 -36.26 -9.79
CA SER A 153 -5.67 -36.10 -8.45
C SER A 153 -4.61 -35.66 -7.42
N GLY A 154 -4.87 -34.62 -6.67
CA GLY A 154 -3.96 -34.05 -5.65
C GLY A 154 -2.76 -33.27 -6.21
N GLN A 155 -2.53 -33.28 -7.52
CA GLN A 155 -1.42 -32.59 -8.16
C GLN A 155 -1.65 -31.06 -8.14
N SER A 156 -0.56 -30.29 -8.06
CA SER A 156 -0.57 -28.83 -8.15
C SER A 156 0.47 -28.32 -9.13
N THR A 157 0.22 -27.13 -9.65
CA THR A 157 1.17 -26.33 -10.44
C THR A 157 1.15 -24.89 -9.98
N ALA A 158 2.23 -24.14 -10.23
CA ALA A 158 2.32 -22.73 -9.86
C ALA A 158 2.68 -21.85 -11.06
N PHE A 159 2.17 -20.63 -11.03
CA PHE A 159 2.47 -19.56 -11.98
C PHE A 159 3.02 -18.35 -11.21
N HIS A 160 4.05 -17.74 -11.76
CA HIS A 160 4.75 -16.63 -11.14
C HIS A 160 4.69 -15.41 -12.06
N PHE A 161 4.33 -14.29 -11.46
CA PHE A 161 4.24 -12.98 -12.11
C PHE A 161 5.04 -11.97 -11.30
N ALA A 162 5.62 -10.99 -12.00
CA ALA A 162 6.37 -9.91 -11.40
C ALA A 162 5.94 -8.58 -12.01
N PHE A 163 5.78 -7.58 -11.16
CA PHE A 163 5.38 -6.22 -11.51
C PHE A 163 6.50 -5.26 -11.11
N PRO A 164 6.87 -4.29 -11.95
CA PRO A 164 7.78 -3.22 -11.56
C PRO A 164 7.31 -2.50 -10.29
N GLY A 165 8.22 -2.06 -9.44
CA GLY A 165 7.91 -1.35 -8.20
C GLY A 165 7.34 0.05 -8.44
N ALA A 166 7.74 0.69 -9.55
CA ALA A 166 7.20 1.99 -9.95
C ALA A 166 6.91 2.05 -11.46
N PRO A 167 5.98 2.92 -11.90
CA PRO A 167 5.72 3.15 -13.32
C PRO A 167 6.97 3.62 -14.06
N GLY A 168 7.24 3.00 -15.21
CA GLY A 168 8.40 3.35 -16.05
C GLY A 168 9.69 2.59 -15.73
N GLU A 169 9.75 1.83 -14.66
CA GLU A 169 10.84 0.90 -14.41
C GLU A 169 10.85 -0.26 -15.40
N ASN A 170 11.98 -0.94 -15.52
CA ASN A 170 12.12 -2.11 -16.36
C ASN A 170 11.38 -3.32 -15.76
N PHE A 171 11.14 -4.34 -16.58
CA PHE A 171 10.63 -5.61 -16.07
C PHE A 171 11.58 -6.20 -15.04
N PRO A 172 11.05 -6.69 -13.90
CA PRO A 172 11.85 -7.37 -12.90
C PRO A 172 12.56 -8.59 -13.49
N VAL A 173 13.80 -8.80 -13.08
CA VAL A 173 14.61 -9.93 -13.55
C VAL A 173 14.30 -11.18 -12.70
N ALA A 174 14.17 -12.33 -13.34
CA ALA A 174 14.06 -13.62 -12.67
C ALA A 174 15.48 -14.16 -12.40
N ASP A 175 16.16 -13.60 -11.42
CA ASP A 175 17.54 -13.93 -11.01
C ASP A 175 17.60 -15.05 -9.96
N VAL A 176 16.53 -15.20 -9.19
CA VAL A 176 16.37 -16.18 -8.11
C VAL A 176 15.01 -16.86 -8.22
N PRO A 177 14.88 -18.16 -7.88
CA PRO A 177 13.59 -18.84 -7.81
C PRO A 177 12.59 -18.10 -6.92
N VAL A 178 11.33 -17.98 -7.37
CA VAL A 178 10.31 -17.18 -6.65
C VAL A 178 10.09 -17.67 -5.22
N ASP A 179 10.15 -18.99 -4.99
CA ASP A 179 9.97 -19.54 -3.63
C ASP A 179 11.12 -19.18 -2.68
N GLU A 180 12.34 -19.12 -3.20
CA GLU A 180 13.50 -18.65 -2.43
C GLU A 180 13.36 -17.16 -2.10
N ARG A 181 12.99 -16.33 -3.09
CA ARG A 181 12.72 -14.90 -2.89
C ARG A 181 11.59 -14.64 -1.89
N MET A 182 10.55 -15.47 -1.94
CA MET A 182 9.43 -15.41 -0.98
C MET A 182 9.89 -15.73 0.45
N GLN A 183 10.79 -16.71 0.63
CA GLN A 183 11.36 -17.04 1.94
C GLN A 183 12.26 -15.93 2.47
N GLU A 184 13.12 -15.36 1.62
CA GLU A 184 13.95 -14.21 1.99
C GLU A 184 13.09 -13.01 2.44
N THR A 185 12.05 -12.69 1.68
CA THR A 185 11.10 -11.62 2.06
C THR A 185 10.39 -11.92 3.37
N ALA A 186 9.96 -13.16 3.58
CA ALA A 186 9.32 -13.57 4.84
C ALA A 186 10.29 -13.41 6.03
N GLN A 187 11.57 -13.77 5.86
CA GLN A 187 12.59 -13.60 6.88
C GLN A 187 12.81 -12.11 7.22
N LEU A 188 12.93 -11.24 6.21
CA LEU A 188 13.06 -9.79 6.43
C LEU A 188 11.87 -9.23 7.23
N TRP A 189 10.65 -9.66 6.90
CA TRP A 189 9.47 -9.26 7.67
C TRP A 189 9.48 -9.81 9.10
N GLN A 190 9.92 -11.03 9.31
CA GLN A 190 10.09 -11.60 10.66
C GLN A 190 11.09 -10.80 11.49
N GLU A 191 12.22 -10.41 10.89
CA GLU A 191 13.22 -9.57 11.55
C GLU A 191 12.66 -8.16 11.85
N ALA A 192 12.03 -7.51 10.87
CA ALA A 192 11.50 -6.17 11.02
C ALA A 192 10.36 -6.09 12.06
N THR A 193 9.48 -7.08 12.12
CA THR A 193 8.35 -7.11 13.09
C THR A 193 8.71 -7.79 14.40
N GLY A 194 9.87 -8.45 14.49
CA GLY A 194 10.32 -9.21 15.65
C GLY A 194 11.27 -8.46 16.59
N VAL A 195 11.46 -7.15 16.40
CA VAL A 195 12.36 -6.34 17.26
C VAL A 195 11.92 -6.38 18.72
N VAL A 196 10.62 -6.43 18.98
CA VAL A 196 10.05 -6.61 20.31
C VAL A 196 9.31 -7.95 20.37
N ASN A 197 9.68 -8.78 21.36
CA ASN A 197 8.97 -10.05 21.57
C ASN A 197 7.67 -9.80 22.34
N ILE A 198 6.55 -10.09 21.71
CA ILE A 198 5.22 -10.01 22.29
C ILE A 198 4.70 -11.43 22.50
N ALA A 199 4.32 -11.75 23.73
CA ALA A 199 3.72 -13.03 24.06
C ALA A 199 2.38 -12.79 24.79
N LEU A 200 1.28 -13.06 24.10
CA LEU A 200 -0.06 -12.91 24.62
C LEU A 200 -0.74 -14.28 24.76
N PRO A 201 -1.68 -14.44 25.74
CA PRO A 201 -2.48 -15.66 25.87
C PRO A 201 -3.31 -15.94 24.61
N ASP A 202 -3.89 -14.91 24.01
CA ASP A 202 -4.62 -15.00 22.74
C ASP A 202 -3.66 -14.80 21.55
N LYS A 203 -3.43 -15.89 20.82
CA LYS A 203 -2.53 -15.88 19.67
C LYS A 203 -3.07 -15.12 18.46
N SER A 204 -4.38 -14.93 18.36
CA SER A 204 -4.97 -14.12 17.29
C SER A 204 -4.71 -12.64 17.52
N VAL A 205 -4.77 -12.18 18.76
CA VAL A 205 -4.41 -10.81 19.14
C VAL A 205 -2.92 -10.57 18.94
N GLU A 206 -2.06 -11.51 19.38
CA GLU A 206 -0.60 -11.43 19.15
C GLU A 206 -0.26 -11.31 17.66
N ALA A 207 -0.86 -12.14 16.81
CA ALA A 207 -0.70 -12.09 15.36
C ALA A 207 -1.22 -10.76 14.78
N GLY A 208 -2.37 -10.28 15.27
CA GLY A 208 -2.96 -9.00 14.87
C GLY A 208 -2.06 -7.79 15.18
N VAL A 209 -1.44 -7.77 16.36
CA VAL A 209 -0.47 -6.72 16.74
C VAL A 209 0.75 -6.75 15.82
N THR A 210 1.32 -7.94 15.57
CA THR A 210 2.46 -8.09 14.65
C THR A 210 2.11 -7.67 13.23
N ALA A 211 0.95 -8.07 12.73
CA ALA A 211 0.46 -7.67 11.41
C ALA A 211 0.26 -6.15 11.31
N SER A 212 -0.27 -5.52 12.35
CA SER A 212 -0.46 -4.06 12.40
C SER A 212 0.88 -3.32 12.32
N LEU A 213 1.92 -3.80 13.02
CA LEU A 213 3.27 -3.27 12.87
C LEU A 213 3.77 -3.41 11.42
N GLY A 214 3.57 -4.58 10.81
CA GLY A 214 3.92 -4.80 9.41
C GLY A 214 3.24 -3.80 8.46
N TYR A 215 1.97 -3.47 8.69
CA TYR A 215 1.26 -2.46 7.90
C TYR A 215 1.79 -1.04 8.12
N LEU A 216 2.17 -0.68 9.36
CA LEU A 216 2.81 0.60 9.62
C LEU A 216 4.17 0.71 8.91
N LEU A 217 4.95 -0.37 8.88
CA LEU A 217 6.23 -0.41 8.18
C LEU A 217 6.07 -0.38 6.66
N LEU A 218 4.98 -0.93 6.09
CA LEU A 218 4.66 -0.81 4.66
C LEU A 218 4.32 0.63 4.24
N ALA A 219 3.81 1.43 5.17
CA ALA A 219 3.47 2.83 4.92
C ALA A 219 4.64 3.78 5.22
N LEU A 220 5.83 3.25 5.52
CA LEU A 220 6.99 4.03 5.94
C LEU A 220 7.96 4.21 4.78
N ASP A 221 8.09 5.44 4.31
CA ASP A 221 9.11 5.89 3.38
C ASP A 221 10.34 6.48 4.11
N PRO A 222 11.48 6.72 3.44
CA PRO A 222 12.69 7.25 4.07
C PRO A 222 12.51 8.58 4.82
N ASP A 223 11.52 9.37 4.44
CA ASP A 223 11.22 10.67 5.03
C ASP A 223 10.09 10.63 6.07
N GLY A 224 9.41 9.49 6.22
CA GLY A 224 8.37 9.26 7.22
C GLY A 224 7.16 8.47 6.70
N PRO A 225 6.12 8.29 7.53
CA PRO A 225 4.95 7.52 7.15
C PRO A 225 4.05 8.27 6.17
N HIS A 226 3.67 7.58 5.09
CA HIS A 226 2.69 8.02 4.11
C HIS A 226 1.39 7.23 4.32
N PRO A 227 0.27 7.84 4.73
CA PRO A 227 -0.98 7.14 5.03
C PRO A 227 -1.57 6.35 3.86
N GLY A 228 -1.24 6.72 2.64
CA GLY A 228 -1.73 6.01 1.45
C GLY A 228 -0.88 6.23 0.21
N PRO A 229 -0.75 5.19 -0.63
CA PRO A 229 0.19 5.23 -1.77
C PRO A 229 -0.35 5.97 -3.01
N LEU A 230 -1.59 6.46 -2.98
CA LEU A 230 -2.24 7.08 -4.15
C LEU A 230 -2.95 8.39 -3.82
N ALA A 231 -3.79 8.40 -2.79
CA ALA A 231 -4.63 9.56 -2.45
C ALA A 231 -4.02 10.41 -1.34
N HIS A 232 -3.21 9.83 -0.49
CA HIS A 232 -2.56 10.46 0.66
C HIS A 232 -1.06 10.14 0.65
N ASP A 233 -0.45 10.21 -0.52
CA ASP A 233 0.99 10.01 -0.73
C ASP A 233 1.75 11.29 -0.35
N ALA A 234 1.73 11.58 0.94
CA ALA A 234 2.37 12.72 1.57
C ALA A 234 2.48 12.44 3.08
N ILE A 235 3.34 13.16 3.79
CA ILE A 235 3.40 13.07 5.24
C ILE A 235 2.39 14.03 5.85
N TRP A 236 1.42 13.46 6.56
CA TRP A 236 0.50 14.17 7.42
C TRP A 236 1.09 14.16 8.83
N VAL A 237 1.39 15.32 9.39
CA VAL A 237 2.12 15.40 10.66
C VAL A 237 1.34 14.75 11.82
N ARG A 238 0.02 14.78 11.78
CA ARG A 238 -0.84 14.10 12.75
C ARG A 238 -0.68 12.58 12.64
N ASP A 239 -0.82 12.04 11.43
CA ASP A 239 -0.66 10.61 11.16
C ASP A 239 0.75 10.14 11.54
N ALA A 240 1.76 10.94 11.19
CA ALA A 240 3.15 10.68 11.52
C ALA A 240 3.39 10.65 13.04
N ALA A 241 2.71 11.50 13.83
CA ALA A 241 2.83 11.50 15.27
C ALA A 241 2.28 10.22 15.91
N TYR A 242 1.10 9.77 15.49
CA TYR A 242 0.51 8.53 16.02
C TYR A 242 1.24 7.28 15.53
N THR A 243 1.57 7.21 14.25
CA THR A 243 2.37 6.11 13.68
C THR A 243 3.74 6.05 14.34
N GLY A 244 4.40 7.21 14.49
CA GLY A 244 5.70 7.30 15.16
C GLY A 244 5.65 6.86 16.61
N LEU A 245 4.59 7.19 17.36
CA LEU A 245 4.43 6.70 18.73
C LEU A 245 4.32 5.16 18.77
N ALA A 246 3.59 4.55 17.84
CA ALA A 246 3.53 3.10 17.74
C ALA A 246 4.91 2.52 17.39
N LEU A 247 5.60 3.08 16.41
CA LEU A 247 6.95 2.64 16.01
C LEU A 247 7.97 2.72 17.17
N LEU A 248 7.89 3.76 18.03
CA LEU A 248 8.72 3.87 19.23
C LEU A 248 8.48 2.71 20.21
N GLN A 249 7.23 2.29 20.39
CA GLN A 249 6.88 1.15 21.27
C GLN A 249 7.46 -0.16 20.74
N PHE A 250 7.66 -0.29 19.43
CA PHE A 250 8.27 -1.45 18.80
C PHE A 250 9.78 -1.31 18.53
N GLY A 251 10.43 -0.24 19.03
CA GLY A 251 11.88 -0.07 18.93
C GLY A 251 12.39 0.45 17.59
N HIS A 252 11.54 0.93 16.69
CA HIS A 252 11.92 1.53 15.40
C HIS A 252 12.36 3.00 15.57
N PHE A 253 13.34 3.25 16.43
CA PHE A 253 13.75 4.60 16.82
C PHE A 253 14.31 5.43 15.67
N GLU A 254 15.09 4.81 14.77
CA GLU A 254 15.70 5.52 13.64
C GLU A 254 14.68 6.06 12.65
N SER A 255 13.62 5.28 12.38
CA SER A 255 12.52 5.72 11.51
C SER A 255 11.80 6.94 12.10
N VAL A 256 11.59 6.95 13.42
CA VAL A 256 10.96 8.09 14.09
C VAL A 256 11.89 9.29 14.14
N ARG A 257 13.19 9.07 14.36
CA ARG A 257 14.20 10.14 14.29
C ARG A 257 14.19 10.82 12.93
N ALA A 258 14.19 10.03 11.85
CA ALA A 258 14.10 10.54 10.47
C ALA A 258 12.81 11.33 10.24
N THR A 259 11.66 10.80 10.68
CA THR A 259 10.35 11.47 10.58
C THR A 259 10.33 12.82 11.28
N VAL A 260 10.83 12.90 12.52
CA VAL A 260 10.91 14.17 13.27
C VAL A 260 11.84 15.16 12.57
N ALA A 261 13.04 14.70 12.17
CA ALA A 261 13.99 15.56 11.48
C ALA A 261 13.42 16.14 10.19
N ALA A 262 12.77 15.31 9.38
CA ALA A 262 12.15 15.73 8.14
C ALA A 262 10.94 16.66 8.37
N THR A 263 10.14 16.41 9.42
CA THR A 263 9.03 17.31 9.81
C THR A 263 9.55 18.69 10.23
N LEU A 264 10.58 18.74 11.07
CA LEU A 264 11.17 20.02 11.50
C LEU A 264 11.89 20.74 10.36
N ALA A 265 12.48 20.01 9.41
CA ALA A 265 13.11 20.62 8.22
C ALA A 265 12.11 21.39 7.34
N SER A 266 10.80 21.05 7.42
CA SER A 266 9.74 21.77 6.70
C SER A 266 9.21 23.00 7.45
N GLN A 267 9.73 23.30 8.66
CA GLN A 267 9.26 24.44 9.47
C GLN A 267 9.48 25.77 8.73
N GLU A 268 8.46 26.61 8.71
CA GLU A 268 8.50 27.94 8.13
C GLU A 268 9.26 28.95 9.04
N PRO A 269 9.73 30.07 8.49
CA PRO A 269 10.52 31.05 9.26
C PRO A 269 9.81 31.64 10.49
N ASP A 270 8.48 31.71 10.51
CA ASP A 270 7.67 32.16 11.63
C ASP A 270 7.46 31.08 12.72
N GLY A 271 7.93 29.87 12.48
CA GLY A 271 7.81 28.73 13.38
C GLY A 271 6.66 27.78 13.07
N ARG A 272 5.86 28.08 12.07
CA ARG A 272 4.79 27.19 11.61
C ARG A 272 5.37 25.88 11.09
N VAL A 273 4.79 24.77 11.52
CA VAL A 273 5.01 23.43 10.93
C VAL A 273 3.82 23.15 10.00
N PRO A 274 4.04 23.01 8.69
CA PRO A 274 2.95 22.67 7.77
C PRO A 274 2.29 21.35 8.16
N PRO A 275 0.95 21.25 8.15
CA PRO A 275 0.26 20.01 8.56
C PRO A 275 0.48 18.85 7.58
N ILE A 276 0.79 19.17 6.33
CA ILE A 276 1.04 18.21 5.26
C ILE A 276 2.34 18.57 4.57
N ARG A 277 3.15 17.57 4.28
CA ARG A 277 4.45 17.71 3.63
C ARG A 277 4.60 16.70 2.50
N GLY A 278 5.05 17.13 1.33
CA GLY A 278 5.28 16.30 0.14
C GLY A 278 5.45 17.15 -1.12
N GLU A 279 6.00 16.58 -2.17
CA GLU A 279 6.35 17.32 -3.40
C GLU A 279 5.12 17.82 -4.19
N ASN A 280 3.97 17.18 -4.03
CA ASN A 280 2.77 17.46 -4.83
C ASN A 280 1.55 17.82 -3.98
N VAL A 281 1.76 18.50 -2.85
CA VAL A 281 0.66 18.90 -1.98
C VAL A 281 0.11 20.26 -2.45
N PRO A 282 -1.07 20.29 -3.12
CA PRO A 282 -1.60 21.52 -3.72
C PRO A 282 -2.35 22.42 -2.72
N TRP A 283 -2.45 22.03 -1.46
CA TRP A 283 -3.24 22.74 -0.46
C TRP A 283 -2.44 23.12 0.76
N HIS A 284 -2.57 24.39 1.14
CA HIS A 284 -2.13 24.89 2.41
C HIS A 284 -3.34 24.94 3.36
N ASN A 285 -3.46 23.94 4.22
CA ASN A 285 -4.49 23.94 5.24
C ASN A 285 -3.97 24.62 6.51
N ASP A 286 -4.79 25.47 7.11
CA ASP A 286 -4.54 25.98 8.45
C ASP A 286 -5.06 24.97 9.48
N GLU A 287 -4.32 23.89 9.67
CA GLU A 287 -4.55 22.90 10.74
C GLU A 287 -3.50 23.15 11.82
N TRP A 288 -3.95 23.66 12.98
CA TRP A 288 -3.01 24.18 13.99
C TRP A 288 -2.42 23.10 14.90
N ASP A 289 -2.87 21.87 14.84
CA ASP A 289 -2.35 20.74 15.63
C ASP A 289 -0.95 20.29 15.21
N SER A 290 -0.52 20.56 14.00
CA SER A 290 0.77 20.10 13.45
C SER A 290 1.97 20.53 14.30
N GLN A 291 1.94 21.74 14.88
CA GLN A 291 2.97 22.21 15.80
C GLN A 291 3.03 21.36 17.07
N GLY A 292 1.86 21.13 17.67
CA GLY A 292 1.72 20.28 18.85
C GLY A 292 2.12 18.83 18.57
N GLN A 293 1.74 18.29 17.43
CA GLN A 293 2.08 16.92 17.01
C GLN A 293 3.59 16.74 16.79
N ALA A 294 4.25 17.72 16.17
CA ALA A 294 5.71 17.70 16.00
C ALA A 294 6.44 17.71 17.35
N ILE A 295 6.03 18.58 18.27
CA ILE A 295 6.57 18.66 19.63
C ILE A 295 6.31 17.35 20.39
N PHE A 296 5.10 16.83 20.28
CA PHE A 296 4.71 15.57 20.93
C PHE A 296 5.60 14.41 20.47
N LEU A 297 5.77 14.24 19.17
CA LEU A 297 6.59 13.12 18.62
C LEU A 297 8.06 13.25 18.98
N ALA A 298 8.64 14.46 18.90
CA ALA A 298 10.02 14.71 19.34
C ALA A 298 10.21 14.43 20.84
N SER A 299 9.25 14.84 21.67
CA SER A 299 9.24 14.56 23.10
C SER A 299 9.11 13.06 23.40
N ALA A 300 8.24 12.36 22.66
CA ALA A 300 8.10 10.90 22.76
C ALA A 300 9.40 10.20 22.40
N TYR A 301 10.03 10.56 21.27
CA TYR A 301 11.34 10.03 20.89
C TYR A 301 12.37 10.14 22.02
N TYR A 302 12.54 11.35 22.56
CA TYR A 302 13.46 11.57 23.69
C TYR A 302 13.12 10.70 24.90
N ARG A 303 11.85 10.59 25.25
CA ARG A 303 11.42 9.77 26.40
C ARG A 303 11.67 8.28 26.23
N PHE A 304 11.65 7.77 25.00
CA PHE A 304 11.96 6.37 24.70
C PHE A 304 13.44 6.11 24.58
N THR A 305 14.22 7.05 24.05
CA THR A 305 15.65 6.83 23.72
C THR A 305 16.61 7.44 24.74
N GLY A 306 16.25 8.51 25.42
CA GLY A 306 17.15 9.30 26.24
C GLY A 306 18.18 10.11 25.44
N ASP A 307 17.99 10.25 24.11
CA ASP A 307 18.94 10.94 23.23
C ASP A 307 18.90 12.45 23.41
N GLU A 308 19.68 12.94 24.41
CA GLU A 308 19.83 14.36 24.66
C GLU A 308 20.51 15.11 23.51
N THR A 309 21.39 14.47 22.76
CA THR A 309 22.11 15.11 21.66
C THR A 309 21.12 15.51 20.57
N GLN A 310 20.27 14.57 20.16
CA GLN A 310 19.27 14.82 19.15
C GLN A 310 18.19 15.82 19.64
N LEU A 311 17.78 15.74 20.92
CA LEU A 311 16.85 16.71 21.49
C LEU A 311 17.43 18.14 21.47
N ARG A 312 18.71 18.31 21.81
CA ARG A 312 19.39 19.63 21.79
C ARG A 312 19.45 20.21 20.37
N GLU A 313 19.64 19.36 19.38
CA GLU A 313 19.64 19.73 17.96
C GLU A 313 18.27 20.24 17.52
N TRP A 314 17.19 19.56 17.89
CA TRP A 314 15.81 19.92 17.53
C TRP A 314 15.23 21.05 18.38
N TYR A 315 15.76 21.30 19.58
CA TYR A 315 15.17 22.21 20.55
C TYR A 315 14.91 23.65 20.03
N PRO A 316 15.79 24.27 19.23
CA PRO A 316 15.53 25.59 18.68
C PRO A 316 14.22 25.63 17.83
N GLN A 317 14.01 24.62 16.98
CA GLN A 317 12.83 24.51 16.11
C GLN A 317 11.56 24.19 16.93
N LEU A 318 11.66 23.26 17.89
CA LEU A 318 10.55 22.95 18.80
C LEU A 318 10.10 24.18 19.60
N ARG A 319 11.05 24.99 20.08
CA ARG A 319 10.77 26.26 20.78
C ARG A 319 10.07 27.25 19.86
N THR A 320 10.49 27.35 18.60
CA THR A 320 9.87 28.27 17.62
C THR A 320 8.44 27.83 17.30
N ALA A 321 8.18 26.52 17.16
CA ALA A 321 6.83 25.98 17.00
C ALA A 321 5.93 26.27 18.21
N ALA A 322 6.45 26.14 19.43
CA ALA A 322 5.71 26.46 20.65
C ALA A 322 5.41 27.98 20.77
N ASN A 323 6.34 28.83 20.35
CA ASN A 323 6.14 30.28 20.29
C ASN A 323 5.04 30.66 19.29
N PHE A 324 5.04 30.02 18.09
CA PHE A 324 4.01 30.19 17.08
C PHE A 324 2.61 29.91 17.64
N LEU A 325 2.41 28.78 18.33
CA LEU A 325 1.14 28.45 18.99
C LEU A 325 0.77 29.53 20.05
N SER A 326 1.73 29.99 20.81
CA SER A 326 1.51 31.01 21.84
C SER A 326 1.06 32.36 21.23
N GLU A 327 1.63 32.72 20.09
CA GLU A 327 1.26 33.93 19.34
C GLU A 327 -0.13 33.79 18.71
N LEU A 328 -0.46 32.63 18.13
CA LEU A 328 -1.81 32.36 17.64
C LEU A 328 -2.87 32.48 18.74
N ARG A 329 -2.65 31.93 19.92
CA ARG A 329 -3.55 32.08 21.06
C ARG A 329 -3.63 33.52 21.55
N ALA A 330 -2.52 34.24 21.57
CA ALA A 330 -2.50 35.64 21.95
C ALA A 330 -3.35 36.52 21.02
N SER A 331 -3.42 36.19 19.73
CA SER A 331 -4.21 36.93 18.73
C SER A 331 -5.72 36.90 19.02
N THR A 332 -6.21 35.91 19.75
CA THR A 332 -7.64 35.75 20.10
C THR A 332 -8.00 36.24 21.50
N VAL A 333 -7.03 36.68 22.31
CA VAL A 333 -7.28 37.16 23.68
C VAL A 333 -8.20 38.41 23.73
N ALA A 334 -8.14 39.26 22.70
CA ALA A 334 -8.99 40.45 22.57
C ALA A 334 -10.43 40.13 22.08
N THR A 335 -10.71 38.90 21.64
CA THR A 335 -12.04 38.48 21.21
C THR A 335 -12.98 38.32 22.39
N THR A 336 -14.28 38.37 22.16
CA THR A 336 -15.31 38.18 23.20
C THR A 336 -15.96 36.77 23.02
N GLY A 337 -16.50 36.25 24.14
CA GLY A 337 -17.21 34.96 24.12
C GLY A 337 -16.31 33.74 24.31
N ALA A 338 -16.80 32.57 23.93
CA ALA A 338 -16.16 31.28 24.20
C ALA A 338 -14.84 31.06 23.44
N ALA A 339 -14.62 31.76 22.35
CA ALA A 339 -13.39 31.67 21.54
C ALA A 339 -12.19 32.47 22.11
N ARG A 340 -12.37 33.20 23.23
CA ARG A 340 -11.30 34.02 23.79
C ARG A 340 -10.14 33.18 24.29
N GLY A 341 -8.96 33.38 23.71
CA GLY A 341 -7.73 32.71 24.09
C GLY A 341 -7.61 31.28 23.60
N LEU A 342 -8.55 30.84 22.75
CA LEU A 342 -8.39 29.61 21.95
C LEU A 342 -7.55 29.89 20.73
N LEU A 343 -7.10 28.84 20.03
CA LEU A 343 -6.49 28.98 18.71
C LEU A 343 -7.49 29.64 17.74
N PRO A 344 -7.03 30.38 16.72
CA PRO A 344 -7.93 30.95 15.72
C PRO A 344 -8.74 29.85 15.02
N PRO A 345 -9.93 30.18 14.51
CA PRO A 345 -10.69 29.22 13.70
C PRO A 345 -9.85 28.70 12.54
N SER A 346 -9.94 27.41 12.27
CA SER A 346 -9.23 26.78 11.20
C SER A 346 -10.01 25.63 10.59
N LYS A 347 -9.51 25.08 9.49
CA LYS A 347 -10.13 23.95 8.81
C LYS A 347 -10.08 22.69 9.71
N SER A 348 -11.17 21.96 9.76
CA SER A 348 -11.22 20.66 10.42
C SER A 348 -10.43 19.62 9.64
N ALA A 349 -9.73 18.72 10.34
CA ALA A 349 -9.05 17.57 9.75
C ALA A 349 -9.98 16.67 8.95
N GLU A 350 -11.22 16.56 9.38
CA GLU A 350 -12.20 15.65 8.79
C GLU A 350 -12.97 16.26 7.61
N ASP A 351 -12.68 17.50 7.23
CA ASP A 351 -13.45 18.25 6.21
C ASP A 351 -14.97 18.20 6.42
N LEU A 352 -15.40 18.00 7.68
CA LEU A 352 -16.81 17.86 8.03
C LEU A 352 -17.48 19.22 8.08
N GLY A 353 -18.49 19.38 7.25
CA GLY A 353 -19.32 20.59 7.20
C GLY A 353 -18.89 21.59 6.12
N PRO A 354 -19.53 22.77 6.08
CA PRO A 354 -19.13 23.85 5.19
C PRO A 354 -17.69 24.26 5.48
N PRO A 355 -16.99 24.92 4.57
CA PRO A 355 -15.59 25.34 4.75
C PRO A 355 -15.45 26.43 5.80
N GLU A 356 -16.31 26.40 6.80
CA GLU A 356 -16.31 27.28 7.92
C GLU A 356 -15.26 26.84 8.92
N TRP A 357 -14.58 27.80 9.48
CA TRP A 357 -13.49 27.65 10.40
C TRP A 357 -13.99 27.22 11.78
N HIS A 358 -13.34 26.25 12.35
CA HIS A 358 -13.68 25.68 13.64
C HIS A 358 -12.51 25.81 14.63
N HIS A 359 -12.85 25.91 15.93
CA HIS A 359 -11.87 25.92 17.02
C HIS A 359 -11.63 24.49 17.54
N TYR A 360 -11.12 23.60 16.69
CA TYR A 360 -10.97 22.19 17.04
C TYR A 360 -9.64 21.82 17.69
N TRP A 361 -8.65 22.70 17.62
CA TRP A 361 -7.27 22.32 17.88
C TRP A 361 -6.76 22.70 19.25
N ASP A 362 -7.62 23.14 20.13
CA ASP A 362 -7.29 23.43 21.53
C ASP A 362 -7.43 22.14 22.41
#